data_cc7ccc7a0f97393cedfb78034d53d415
#
_entry.id   cc7ccc7a0f97393cedfb78034d53d415
#
_cell.length_a   1.000
_cell.length_b   1.000
_cell.length_c   1.000
_cell.angle_alpha   90.00
_cell.angle_beta   90.00
_cell.angle_gamma   90.00
#
_symmetry.space_group_name_H-M   'P 1'
#
loop_
_entity.id
_entity.type
_entity.pdbx_description
1 polymer ?
#
loop_
_entity_poly.entity_id
_entity_poly.type
_entity_poly.pdbx_seq_one_letter_code
_entity_poly.pdbx_strand_id
1 'polypeptide(L)'
;MSGNGGNGGGHEGASSTRPPLLTGLNYSQWKGKMESYICQIHDRAWMAVEDGYDLPMMTPAGGGQDVLKPKAQWNAQEFEASKWNRKAMHAIMCAMDENQYKLIQNTQIAKVAWDILQVAHEGTEVVKESKLQVLQTQFELLRMGEDECFNDFEIKLMDIVNQSHQLGDPYSERRVKQKIMRSLPDRFESKGDGHRRK
;
A
#
# COMPACT_ATOMS: atom_id res chain seq x y z
N MET A 1 -24.92 -38.50 -24.27
CA MET A 1 -24.99 -37.08 -24.70
C MET A 1 -24.19 -36.27 -23.69
N SER A 2 -23.03 -35.81 -24.12
CA SER A 2 -22.01 -35.17 -23.31
C SER A 2 -22.37 -33.70 -23.06
N GLY A 3 -22.35 -33.29 -21.79
CA GLY A 3 -22.46 -31.89 -21.38
C GLY A 3 -21.11 -31.42 -20.86
N ASN A 4 -20.44 -30.64 -21.66
CA ASN A 4 -19.14 -30.01 -21.37
C ASN A 4 -19.33 -28.84 -20.43
N GLY A 5 -18.88 -28.92 -19.18
CA GLY A 5 -18.84 -27.84 -18.22
C GLY A 5 -17.59 -26.96 -18.40
N GLY A 6 -17.72 -25.91 -19.17
CA GLY A 6 -16.66 -24.92 -19.33
C GLY A 6 -16.40 -24.16 -18.01
N ASN A 7 -15.21 -24.34 -17.45
CA ASN A 7 -14.69 -23.56 -16.33
C ASN A 7 -14.23 -22.19 -16.87
N GLY A 8 -15.13 -21.21 -16.83
CA GLY A 8 -14.82 -19.83 -17.16
C GLY A 8 -14.15 -19.13 -15.99
N GLY A 9 -12.82 -19.17 -15.92
CA GLY A 9 -12.05 -18.28 -15.09
C GLY A 9 -12.22 -16.84 -15.58
N GLY A 10 -13.24 -16.14 -15.07
CA GLY A 10 -13.44 -14.72 -15.33
C GLY A 10 -12.31 -13.94 -14.67
N HIS A 11 -11.42 -13.38 -15.49
CA HIS A 11 -10.66 -12.21 -15.07
C HIS A 11 -11.66 -11.10 -14.78
N GLU A 12 -11.98 -10.90 -13.50
CA GLU A 12 -12.72 -9.72 -13.06
C GLU A 12 -11.90 -8.49 -13.42
N GLY A 13 -12.21 -7.89 -14.56
CA GLY A 13 -11.78 -6.56 -14.89
C GLY A 13 -12.24 -5.62 -13.77
N ALA A 14 -11.32 -4.97 -13.10
CA ALA A 14 -11.61 -4.05 -12.01
C ALA A 14 -12.64 -3.02 -12.49
N SER A 15 -13.88 -3.14 -12.02
CA SER A 15 -14.93 -2.18 -12.29
C SER A 15 -14.51 -0.84 -11.69
N SER A 16 -14.30 0.17 -12.52
CA SER A 16 -13.95 1.54 -12.08
C SER A 16 -15.02 2.18 -11.16
N THR A 17 -16.17 1.53 -11.02
CA THR A 17 -17.30 2.01 -10.20
C THR A 17 -17.35 1.40 -8.81
N ARG A 18 -16.59 0.34 -8.53
CA ARG A 18 -16.56 -0.30 -7.21
C ARG A 18 -15.21 -0.12 -6.54
N PRO A 19 -15.18 0.19 -5.23
CA PRO A 19 -13.92 0.25 -4.50
C PRO A 19 -13.24 -1.13 -4.48
N PRO A 20 -11.90 -1.18 -4.47
CA PRO A 20 -11.15 -2.42 -4.32
C PRO A 20 -11.41 -3.05 -2.96
N LEU A 21 -11.70 -4.35 -2.88
CA LEU A 21 -11.98 -5.03 -1.61
C LEU A 21 -10.69 -5.35 -0.84
N LEU A 22 -10.63 -4.93 0.43
CA LEU A 22 -9.58 -5.32 1.38
C LEU A 22 -9.99 -6.61 2.11
N THR A 23 -9.14 -7.63 2.00
CA THR A 23 -9.35 -8.96 2.63
C THR A 23 -8.27 -9.30 3.66
N GLY A 24 -7.45 -8.34 4.06
CA GLY A 24 -6.36 -8.52 5.01
C GLY A 24 -5.05 -9.04 4.40
N LEU A 25 -5.10 -9.87 3.36
CA LEU A 25 -3.90 -10.41 2.70
C LEU A 25 -3.38 -9.55 1.54
N ASN A 26 -4.22 -8.66 1.02
CA ASN A 26 -3.94 -7.87 -0.18
C ASN A 26 -3.68 -6.38 0.10
N TYR A 27 -3.37 -6.02 1.34
CA TYR A 27 -3.29 -4.62 1.78
C TYR A 27 -2.33 -3.77 0.93
N SER A 28 -1.14 -4.26 0.61
CA SER A 28 -0.16 -3.52 -0.17
C SER A 28 -0.66 -3.13 -1.57
N GLN A 29 -1.36 -4.05 -2.24
CA GLN A 29 -1.99 -3.78 -3.53
C GLN A 29 -3.26 -2.94 -3.38
N TRP A 30 -4.03 -3.19 -2.32
CA TRP A 30 -5.25 -2.48 -2.01
C TRP A 30 -4.98 -1.00 -1.76
N LYS A 31 -3.95 -0.66 -1.00
CA LYS A 31 -3.59 0.72 -0.62
C LYS A 31 -3.50 1.64 -1.83
N GLY A 32 -2.67 1.31 -2.83
CA GLY A 32 -2.53 2.14 -4.02
C GLY A 32 -3.79 2.19 -4.91
N LYS A 33 -4.52 1.07 -5.01
CA LYS A 33 -5.79 1.05 -5.76
C LYS A 33 -6.87 1.89 -5.07
N MET A 34 -6.91 1.87 -3.74
CA MET A 34 -7.88 2.63 -2.95
C MET A 34 -7.59 4.11 -2.95
N GLU A 35 -6.31 4.51 -2.87
CA GLU A 35 -5.87 5.88 -3.09
C GLU A 35 -6.36 6.40 -4.44
N SER A 36 -6.03 5.69 -5.52
CA SER A 36 -6.49 6.02 -6.87
C SER A 36 -8.01 6.12 -6.98
N TYR A 37 -8.74 5.22 -6.33
CA TYR A 37 -10.20 5.23 -6.31
C TYR A 37 -10.77 6.46 -5.58
N ILE A 38 -10.21 6.84 -4.42
CA ILE A 38 -10.66 8.03 -3.67
C ILE A 38 -10.33 9.31 -4.46
N CYS A 39 -9.15 9.41 -5.09
CA CYS A 39 -8.78 10.52 -5.98
C CYS A 39 -9.78 10.66 -7.15
N GLN A 40 -10.22 9.55 -7.72
CA GLN A 40 -11.23 9.54 -8.79
C GLN A 40 -12.59 10.08 -8.31
N ILE A 41 -12.96 9.89 -7.03
CA ILE A 41 -14.15 10.51 -6.46
C ILE A 41 -13.99 12.04 -6.45
N HIS A 42 -12.89 12.52 -5.88
CA HIS A 42 -12.47 13.93 -5.88
C HIS A 42 -11.15 14.09 -5.11
N ASP A 43 -10.25 14.96 -5.56
CA ASP A 43 -8.98 15.23 -4.89
C ASP A 43 -9.14 15.64 -3.42
N ARG A 44 -10.17 16.46 -3.10
CA ARG A 44 -10.47 16.85 -1.71
C ARG A 44 -10.90 15.68 -0.82
N ALA A 45 -11.41 14.61 -1.39
CA ALA A 45 -11.70 13.41 -0.61
C ALA A 45 -10.40 12.69 -0.21
N TRP A 46 -9.40 12.68 -1.10
CA TRP A 46 -8.06 12.17 -0.77
C TRP A 46 -7.34 13.09 0.23
N MET A 47 -7.39 14.40 0.05
CA MET A 47 -6.85 15.35 1.04
C MET A 47 -7.42 15.13 2.46
N ALA A 48 -8.69 14.75 2.59
CA ALA A 48 -9.27 14.42 3.89
C ALA A 48 -8.69 13.13 4.51
N VAL A 49 -8.11 12.24 3.70
CA VAL A 49 -7.35 11.06 4.16
C VAL A 49 -5.90 11.43 4.47
N GLU A 50 -5.28 12.24 3.64
CA GLU A 50 -3.86 12.60 3.73
C GLU A 50 -3.61 13.64 4.84
N ASP A 51 -4.31 14.77 4.77
CA ASP A 51 -4.16 15.89 5.73
C ASP A 51 -5.01 15.71 6.98
N GLY A 52 -6.14 15.01 6.84
CA GLY A 52 -7.10 14.80 7.90
C GLY A 52 -8.30 15.75 7.84
N TYR A 53 -9.18 15.60 8.82
CA TYR A 53 -10.37 16.41 9.04
C TYR A 53 -10.49 16.73 10.53
N ASP A 54 -10.42 18.02 10.85
CA ASP A 54 -10.65 18.51 12.20
C ASP A 54 -12.13 18.73 12.44
N LEU A 55 -12.65 18.15 13.52
CA LEU A 55 -14.01 18.40 13.96
C LEU A 55 -14.16 19.89 14.34
N PRO A 56 -15.16 20.62 13.81
CA PRO A 56 -15.37 21.99 14.19
C PRO A 56 -15.62 22.14 15.70
N MET A 57 -14.80 22.94 16.34
CA MET A 57 -14.86 23.22 17.78
C MET A 57 -15.29 24.67 18.03
N MET A 58 -15.81 24.94 19.20
CA MET A 58 -16.12 26.29 19.66
C MET A 58 -15.86 26.45 21.17
N THR A 59 -15.37 27.61 21.55
CA THR A 59 -15.27 27.98 22.97
C THR A 59 -16.63 28.42 23.47
N PRO A 60 -17.19 27.88 24.58
CA PRO A 60 -18.45 28.30 25.17
C PRO A 60 -18.42 29.79 25.58
N ALA A 61 -19.56 30.48 25.50
CA ALA A 61 -19.67 31.90 25.85
C ALA A 61 -19.25 32.25 27.28
N GLY A 62 -19.23 31.25 28.18
CA GLY A 62 -18.79 31.41 29.57
C GLY A 62 -17.30 31.10 29.79
N GLY A 63 -16.52 30.88 28.72
CA GLY A 63 -15.15 30.34 28.82
C GLY A 63 -15.14 28.86 29.16
N GLY A 64 -13.97 28.23 29.15
CA GLY A 64 -13.80 26.84 29.48
C GLY A 64 -13.17 26.04 28.31
N GLN A 65 -13.27 24.73 28.37
CA GLN A 65 -12.74 23.82 27.34
C GLN A 65 -13.59 23.90 26.07
N ASP A 66 -12.93 23.85 24.91
CA ASP A 66 -13.58 23.80 23.62
C ASP A 66 -14.51 22.59 23.51
N VAL A 67 -15.68 22.80 22.96
CA VAL A 67 -16.72 21.78 22.73
C VAL A 67 -17.02 21.66 21.24
N LEU A 68 -17.60 20.53 20.85
CA LEU A 68 -18.01 20.31 19.46
C LEU A 68 -19.02 21.40 19.05
N LYS A 69 -18.73 22.10 17.97
CA LYS A 69 -19.59 23.13 17.39
C LYS A 69 -20.86 22.49 16.80
N PRO A 70 -22.05 22.96 17.21
CA PRO A 70 -23.30 22.47 16.63
C PRO A 70 -23.33 22.68 15.11
N LYS A 71 -23.81 21.68 14.37
CA LYS A 71 -23.86 21.75 12.88
C LYS A 71 -24.61 22.98 12.35
N ALA A 72 -25.61 23.47 13.07
CA ALA A 72 -26.36 24.68 12.70
C ALA A 72 -25.49 25.95 12.69
N GLN A 73 -24.35 25.94 13.37
CA GLN A 73 -23.41 27.06 13.45
C GLN A 73 -22.19 26.87 12.53
N TRP A 74 -22.12 25.79 11.77
CA TRP A 74 -21.01 25.53 10.86
C TRP A 74 -21.02 26.57 9.73
N ASN A 75 -19.82 26.98 9.36
CA ASN A 75 -19.62 27.78 8.15
C ASN A 75 -19.54 26.89 6.90
N ALA A 76 -19.50 27.50 5.72
CA ALA A 76 -19.45 26.77 4.45
C ALA A 76 -18.19 25.88 4.31
N GLN A 77 -17.05 26.33 4.84
CA GLN A 77 -15.78 25.57 4.78
C GLN A 77 -15.86 24.34 5.68
N GLU A 78 -16.41 24.46 6.88
CA GLU A 78 -16.61 23.34 7.81
C GLU A 78 -17.56 22.28 7.22
N PHE A 79 -18.62 22.71 6.55
CA PHE A 79 -19.53 21.82 5.83
C PHE A 79 -18.83 21.08 4.68
N GLU A 80 -18.06 21.80 3.86
CA GLU A 80 -17.34 21.20 2.74
C GLU A 80 -16.27 20.22 3.24
N ALA A 81 -15.49 20.56 4.24
CA ALA A 81 -14.49 19.65 4.84
C ALA A 81 -15.14 18.36 5.38
N SER A 82 -16.23 18.50 6.14
CA SER A 82 -17.02 17.37 6.64
C SER A 82 -17.59 16.50 5.51
N LYS A 83 -18.04 17.10 4.42
CA LYS A 83 -18.56 16.38 3.24
C LYS A 83 -17.50 15.50 2.61
N TRP A 84 -16.28 16.01 2.44
CA TRP A 84 -15.19 15.26 1.83
C TRP A 84 -14.67 14.16 2.75
N ASN A 85 -14.53 14.42 4.04
CA ASN A 85 -14.24 13.37 5.02
C ASN A 85 -15.27 12.23 4.97
N ARG A 86 -16.58 12.55 4.94
CA ARG A 86 -17.63 11.54 4.86
C ARG A 86 -17.58 10.73 3.56
N LYS A 87 -17.26 11.36 2.42
CA LYS A 87 -17.11 10.65 1.14
C LYS A 87 -15.94 9.69 1.17
N ALA A 88 -14.79 10.15 1.67
CA ALA A 88 -13.61 9.29 1.84
C ALA A 88 -13.89 8.13 2.81
N MET A 89 -14.48 8.43 3.97
CA MET A 89 -14.82 7.42 4.96
C MET A 89 -15.79 6.36 4.41
N HIS A 90 -16.82 6.79 3.67
CA HIS A 90 -17.76 5.88 3.01
C HIS A 90 -17.04 4.97 1.99
N ALA A 91 -16.16 5.54 1.17
CA ALA A 91 -15.38 4.78 0.21
C ALA A 91 -14.51 3.71 0.91
N ILE A 92 -13.83 4.07 1.99
CA ILE A 92 -13.01 3.16 2.80
C ILE A 92 -13.88 2.04 3.39
N MET A 93 -15.03 2.37 4.01
CA MET A 93 -15.92 1.39 4.63
C MET A 93 -16.50 0.39 3.61
N CYS A 94 -16.83 0.84 2.41
CA CYS A 94 -17.35 -0.03 1.34
C CYS A 94 -16.26 -0.92 0.69
N ALA A 95 -14.99 -0.66 1.01
CA ALA A 95 -13.82 -1.30 0.41
C ALA A 95 -13.22 -2.43 1.26
N MET A 96 -13.94 -2.98 2.22
CA MET A 96 -13.37 -3.96 3.15
C MET A 96 -14.35 -5.06 3.53
N ASP A 97 -13.79 -6.20 3.94
CA ASP A 97 -14.55 -7.28 4.55
C ASP A 97 -14.95 -6.95 6.01
N GLU A 98 -15.75 -7.82 6.61
CA GLU A 98 -16.24 -7.63 7.97
C GLU A 98 -15.13 -7.57 9.03
N ASN A 99 -14.03 -8.31 8.85
CA ASN A 99 -12.94 -8.33 9.80
C ASN A 99 -12.15 -7.02 9.78
N GLN A 100 -11.92 -6.48 8.59
CA GLN A 100 -11.25 -5.20 8.41
C GLN A 100 -12.13 -4.04 8.90
N TYR A 101 -13.44 -4.11 8.66
CA TYR A 101 -14.40 -3.12 9.14
C TYR A 101 -14.38 -3.00 10.68
N LYS A 102 -14.25 -4.11 11.42
CA LYS A 102 -14.16 -4.09 12.89
C LYS A 102 -13.02 -3.23 13.43
N LEU A 103 -11.93 -3.08 12.68
CA LEU A 103 -10.78 -2.27 13.09
C LEU A 103 -11.12 -0.77 13.12
N ILE A 104 -11.99 -0.30 12.22
CA ILE A 104 -12.27 1.13 12.03
C ILE A 104 -13.70 1.54 12.42
N GLN A 105 -14.56 0.61 12.87
CA GLN A 105 -15.96 0.87 13.13
C GLN A 105 -16.24 2.01 14.13
N ASN A 106 -15.27 2.32 15.00
CA ASN A 106 -15.41 3.32 16.06
C ASN A 106 -14.90 4.71 15.64
N THR A 107 -14.42 4.90 14.40
CA THR A 107 -13.98 6.20 13.90
C THR A 107 -14.90 6.73 12.79
N GLN A 108 -14.99 8.06 12.70
CA GLN A 108 -15.71 8.79 11.65
C GLN A 108 -14.77 9.66 10.82
N ILE A 109 -13.48 9.63 11.11
CA ILE A 109 -12.45 10.43 10.46
C ILE A 109 -11.67 9.56 9.51
N ALA A 110 -11.70 9.88 8.22
CA ALA A 110 -11.12 9.07 7.16
C ALA A 110 -9.60 8.85 7.35
N LYS A 111 -8.87 9.90 7.77
CA LYS A 111 -7.45 9.78 8.11
C LYS A 111 -7.21 8.77 9.22
N VAL A 112 -7.97 8.87 10.31
CA VAL A 112 -7.83 7.95 11.45
C VAL A 112 -8.12 6.50 11.03
N ALA A 113 -9.15 6.28 10.20
CA ALA A 113 -9.45 4.95 9.65
C ALA A 113 -8.30 4.43 8.80
N TRP A 114 -7.73 5.27 7.93
CA TRP A 114 -6.59 4.93 7.10
C TRP A 114 -5.36 4.57 7.92
N ASP A 115 -5.01 5.40 8.91
CA ASP A 115 -3.86 5.19 9.79
C ASP A 115 -4.01 3.90 10.63
N ILE A 116 -5.22 3.59 11.12
CA ILE A 116 -5.51 2.31 11.81
C ILE A 116 -5.26 1.12 10.89
N LEU A 117 -5.76 1.16 9.64
CA LEU A 117 -5.53 0.10 8.67
C LEU A 117 -4.06 -0.03 8.32
N GLN A 118 -3.37 1.09 8.15
CA GLN A 118 -1.93 1.10 7.87
C GLN A 118 -1.14 0.45 9.01
N VAL A 119 -1.39 0.83 10.25
CA VAL A 119 -0.72 0.23 11.41
C VAL A 119 -1.05 -1.25 11.55
N ALA A 120 -2.30 -1.65 11.31
CA ALA A 120 -2.73 -3.05 11.41
C ALA A 120 -2.02 -3.97 10.40
N HIS A 121 -1.74 -3.47 9.19
CA HIS A 121 -1.19 -4.27 8.11
C HIS A 121 0.33 -4.09 7.89
N GLU A 122 0.83 -2.88 8.03
CA GLU A 122 2.26 -2.57 7.87
C GLU A 122 3.02 -2.64 9.19
N GLY A 123 2.33 -2.45 10.31
CA GLY A 123 2.92 -2.32 11.65
C GLY A 123 3.29 -0.88 12.00
N THR A 124 3.81 -0.71 13.22
CA THR A 124 4.36 0.57 13.68
C THR A 124 5.69 0.86 12.98
N GLU A 125 6.19 2.09 13.06
CA GLU A 125 7.51 2.46 12.49
C GLU A 125 8.64 1.56 12.99
N VAL A 126 8.63 1.19 14.27
CA VAL A 126 9.62 0.26 14.85
C VAL A 126 9.56 -1.13 14.18
N VAL A 127 8.36 -1.63 13.91
CA VAL A 127 8.17 -2.91 13.21
C VAL A 127 8.59 -2.81 11.75
N LYS A 128 8.31 -1.68 11.09
CA LYS A 128 8.77 -1.42 9.71
C LYS A 128 10.28 -1.38 9.63
N GLU A 129 10.95 -0.65 10.53
CA GLU A 129 12.41 -0.60 10.60
C GLU A 129 13.03 -1.98 10.79
N SER A 130 12.47 -2.78 11.71
CA SER A 130 12.92 -4.16 11.92
C SER A 130 12.76 -5.03 10.66
N LYS A 131 11.64 -4.92 9.96
CA LYS A 131 11.41 -5.62 8.69
C LYS A 131 12.40 -5.16 7.61
N LEU A 132 12.66 -3.85 7.51
CA LEU A 132 13.63 -3.30 6.56
C LEU A 132 15.05 -3.82 6.82
N GLN A 133 15.48 -3.93 8.07
CA GLN A 133 16.77 -4.52 8.42
C GLN A 133 16.88 -5.98 7.98
N VAL A 134 15.80 -6.77 8.18
CA VAL A 134 15.75 -8.16 7.71
C VAL A 134 15.85 -8.23 6.19
N LEU A 135 15.07 -7.40 5.47
CA LEU A 135 15.09 -7.34 4.00
C LEU A 135 16.46 -6.90 3.47
N GLN A 136 17.10 -5.93 4.13
CA GLN A 136 18.46 -5.51 3.78
C GLN A 136 19.45 -6.66 3.94
N THR A 137 19.39 -7.40 5.04
CA THR A 137 20.25 -8.57 5.26
C THR A 137 20.01 -9.65 4.20
N GLN A 138 18.74 -9.94 3.88
CA GLN A 138 18.38 -10.89 2.83
C GLN A 138 18.90 -10.43 1.47
N PHE A 139 18.75 -9.14 1.13
CA PHE A 139 19.30 -8.57 -0.10
C PHE A 139 20.82 -8.72 -0.17
N GLU A 140 21.55 -8.48 0.90
CA GLU A 140 23.00 -8.60 0.93
C GLU A 140 23.48 -10.04 0.84
N LEU A 141 22.79 -10.96 1.49
CA LEU A 141 23.15 -12.39 1.49
C LEU A 141 22.69 -13.15 0.25
N LEU A 142 21.66 -12.66 -0.46
CA LEU A 142 21.13 -13.35 -1.64
C LEU A 142 22.21 -13.56 -2.69
N ARG A 143 22.43 -14.80 -3.10
CA ARG A 143 23.32 -15.21 -4.18
C ARG A 143 22.58 -16.20 -5.05
N MET A 144 22.87 -16.18 -6.34
CA MET A 144 22.38 -17.18 -7.26
C MET A 144 23.14 -18.51 -7.03
N GLY A 145 22.40 -19.59 -6.86
CA GLY A 145 22.99 -20.94 -6.70
C GLY A 145 23.61 -21.46 -8.00
N GLU A 146 24.56 -22.42 -7.88
CA GLU A 146 25.24 -22.99 -9.03
C GLU A 146 24.30 -23.66 -10.04
N ASP A 147 23.23 -24.31 -9.56
CA ASP A 147 22.23 -24.99 -10.40
C ASP A 147 20.94 -24.19 -10.56
N GLU A 148 20.88 -22.99 -9.99
CA GLU A 148 19.68 -22.14 -10.03
C GLU A 148 19.53 -21.48 -11.41
N CYS A 149 18.29 -21.38 -11.92
CA CYS A 149 18.06 -20.61 -13.12
C CYS A 149 17.98 -19.11 -12.80
N PHE A 150 18.36 -18.26 -13.77
CA PHE A 150 18.38 -16.82 -13.58
C PHE A 150 17.00 -16.25 -13.22
N ASN A 151 15.95 -16.79 -13.81
CA ASN A 151 14.58 -16.34 -13.55
C ASN A 151 14.15 -16.59 -12.10
N ASP A 152 14.52 -17.72 -11.50
CA ASP A 152 14.19 -18.03 -10.11
C ASP A 152 14.95 -17.12 -9.14
N PHE A 153 16.21 -16.83 -9.45
CA PHE A 153 17.00 -15.83 -8.71
C PHE A 153 16.41 -14.43 -8.82
N GLU A 154 16.02 -14.01 -10.03
CA GLU A 154 15.40 -12.71 -10.28
C GLU A 154 14.09 -12.54 -9.51
N ILE A 155 13.24 -13.57 -9.49
CA ILE A 155 11.98 -13.57 -8.72
C ILE A 155 12.26 -13.30 -7.24
N LYS A 156 13.23 -14.02 -6.64
CA LYS A 156 13.60 -13.82 -5.23
C LYS A 156 14.14 -12.42 -4.96
N LEU A 157 14.98 -11.91 -5.85
CA LEU A 157 15.54 -10.56 -5.72
C LEU A 157 14.45 -9.50 -5.82
N MET A 158 13.55 -9.62 -6.80
CA MET A 158 12.47 -8.65 -7.01
C MET A 158 11.43 -8.70 -5.89
N ASP A 159 11.22 -9.85 -5.27
CA ASP A 159 10.36 -9.95 -4.09
C ASP A 159 10.90 -9.10 -2.92
N ILE A 160 12.20 -9.22 -2.62
CA ILE A 160 12.85 -8.38 -1.59
C ILE A 160 12.77 -6.89 -1.95
N VAL A 161 13.04 -6.53 -3.21
CA VAL A 161 13.00 -5.14 -3.70
C VAL A 161 11.59 -4.55 -3.55
N ASN A 162 10.56 -5.32 -3.94
CA ASN A 162 9.16 -4.89 -3.85
C ASN A 162 8.70 -4.74 -2.39
N GLN A 163 9.08 -5.66 -1.50
CA GLN A 163 8.74 -5.55 -0.08
C GLN A 163 9.38 -4.32 0.56
N SER A 164 10.66 -4.03 0.25
CA SER A 164 11.35 -2.84 0.74
C SER A 164 10.70 -1.55 0.23
N HIS A 165 10.31 -1.51 -1.05
CA HIS A 165 9.58 -0.39 -1.64
C HIS A 165 8.23 -0.16 -0.93
N GLN A 166 7.48 -1.22 -0.62
CA GLN A 166 6.20 -1.13 0.11
C GLN A 166 6.35 -0.58 1.53
N LEU A 167 7.49 -0.80 2.17
CA LEU A 167 7.82 -0.26 3.49
C LEU A 167 8.41 1.16 3.44
N GLY A 168 8.53 1.75 2.25
CA GLY A 168 8.99 3.13 2.07
C GLY A 168 10.48 3.31 1.86
N ASP A 169 11.27 2.24 1.73
CA ASP A 169 12.72 2.28 1.44
C ASP A 169 13.07 1.58 0.12
N PRO A 170 12.85 2.23 -1.04
CA PRO A 170 13.08 1.62 -2.35
C PRO A 170 14.57 1.50 -2.67
N TYR A 171 14.99 0.34 -3.14
CA TYR A 171 16.32 0.17 -3.72
C TYR A 171 16.45 0.93 -5.04
N SER A 172 17.56 1.65 -5.24
CA SER A 172 17.84 2.28 -6.52
C SER A 172 18.11 1.21 -7.60
N GLU A 173 17.72 1.50 -8.85
CA GLU A 173 17.96 0.62 -10.00
C GLU A 173 19.44 0.24 -10.13
N ARG A 174 20.33 1.20 -9.89
CA ARG A 174 21.79 0.98 -9.88
C ARG A 174 22.20 -0.09 -8.87
N ARG A 175 21.63 -0.03 -7.64
CA ARG A 175 21.95 -0.98 -6.57
C ARG A 175 21.45 -2.39 -6.90
N VAL A 176 20.26 -2.49 -7.50
CA VAL A 176 19.70 -3.78 -7.96
C VAL A 176 20.56 -4.39 -9.08
N LYS A 177 20.94 -3.61 -10.09
CA LYS A 177 21.84 -4.05 -11.16
C LYS A 177 23.19 -4.52 -10.65
N GLN A 178 23.79 -3.78 -9.72
CA GLN A 178 25.06 -4.18 -9.09
C GLN A 178 24.92 -5.48 -8.30
N LYS A 179 23.78 -5.68 -7.63
CA LYS A 179 23.49 -6.89 -6.88
C LYS A 179 23.42 -8.09 -7.83
N ILE A 180 22.71 -7.99 -8.93
CA ILE A 180 22.64 -9.05 -9.96
C ILE A 180 24.04 -9.44 -10.40
N MET A 181 24.82 -8.45 -10.87
CA MET A 181 26.18 -8.72 -11.38
C MET A 181 27.11 -9.41 -10.39
N ARG A 182 26.98 -9.08 -9.09
CA ARG A 182 27.82 -9.67 -8.03
C ARG A 182 27.28 -11.02 -7.50
N SER A 183 26.09 -11.39 -7.89
CA SER A 183 25.42 -12.60 -7.40
C SER A 183 25.43 -13.74 -8.41
N LEU A 184 25.86 -13.47 -9.64
CA LEU A 184 25.97 -14.49 -10.68
C LEU A 184 27.13 -15.45 -10.36
N PRO A 185 26.95 -16.78 -10.51
CA PRO A 185 28.03 -17.75 -10.41
C PRO A 185 28.97 -17.69 -11.63
N ASP A 186 30.18 -18.27 -11.48
CA ASP A 186 31.27 -18.20 -12.46
C ASP A 186 30.88 -18.71 -13.86
N ARG A 187 29.86 -19.56 -13.96
CA ARG A 187 29.35 -20.04 -15.26
C ARG A 187 28.81 -18.91 -16.17
N PHE A 188 28.48 -17.75 -15.60
CA PHE A 188 28.05 -16.55 -16.32
C PHE A 188 29.21 -15.60 -16.65
N GLU A 189 30.42 -15.84 -16.11
CA GLU A 189 31.60 -15.12 -16.57
C GLU A 189 31.91 -15.53 -18.01
N SER A 190 31.79 -14.59 -18.96
CA SER A 190 32.19 -14.85 -20.35
C SER A 190 33.67 -15.22 -20.35
N LYS A 191 34.01 -16.44 -20.76
CA LYS A 191 35.40 -16.81 -21.11
C LYS A 191 35.79 -15.85 -22.22
N GLY A 192 36.51 -14.78 -21.87
CA GLY A 192 37.11 -13.90 -22.83
C GLY A 192 37.97 -14.70 -23.77
N ASP A 193 37.57 -14.81 -25.04
CA ASP A 193 38.29 -15.49 -26.09
C ASP A 193 39.71 -14.95 -26.20
N GLY A 194 40.61 -15.68 -25.57
CA GLY A 194 42.05 -15.51 -25.76
C GLY A 194 42.49 -15.99 -27.15
N HIS A 195 41.95 -15.35 -28.18
CA HIS A 195 42.54 -15.53 -29.56
C HIS A 195 43.72 -14.58 -29.71
N ARG A 196 44.82 -14.90 -29.03
CA ARG A 196 46.14 -14.38 -29.45
C ARG A 196 46.55 -15.14 -30.72
N ARG A 197 46.32 -14.49 -31.85
CA ARG A 197 46.96 -14.92 -33.13
C ARG A 197 48.48 -14.85 -32.96
N LYS A 198 49.11 -15.98 -33.20
CA LYS A 198 50.54 -16.05 -33.54
C LYS A 198 50.72 -15.63 -35.00
#